data_5741d416ebdae98ffafb6f01b6b28f8f
#
_entry.id   5741d416ebdae98ffafb6f01b6b28f8f
#
_cell.length_a   1.000
_cell.length_b   1.000
_cell.length_c   1.000
_cell.angle_alpha   90.00
_cell.angle_beta   90.00
_cell.angle_gamma   90.00
#
_symmetry.space_group_name_H-M   'P 1'
#
loop_
_entity.id
_entity.type
_entity.pdbx_description
1 polymer ?
#
loop_
_entity_poly.entity_id
_entity_poly.type
_entity_poly.pdbx_seq_one_letter_code
_entity_poly.pdbx_strand_id
1 'polypeptide(L)'
;FLHPESNEEYALARTEKKSGKGYKGFTFYYDETVTLEEDLKRRDFTINSIAKDENGSLIDPHGGLEDLKDKIFRQTSESFSEDPLRSIRYAKFKTYPHLADFDLDKTTEESIRSIGKSNELNHLSADRIWMELRTALSSPRSANFFSSLVS
;
A
#
# COMPACT_ATOMS: atom_id res chain seq x y z
N PHE A 1 -18.69 -2.38 1.34
CA PHE A 1 -19.72 -1.33 1.26
C PHE A 1 -19.44 -0.24 2.28
N LEU A 2 -19.99 0.96 2.06
CA LEU A 2 -19.95 2.03 3.04
C LEU A 2 -21.21 1.97 3.91
N HIS A 3 -21.04 2.08 5.22
CA HIS A 3 -22.18 2.15 6.13
C HIS A 3 -22.92 3.48 5.92
N PRO A 4 -24.25 3.45 5.74
CA PRO A 4 -24.99 4.65 5.27
C PRO A 4 -24.99 5.82 6.28
N GLU A 5 -24.82 5.54 7.57
CA GLU A 5 -24.87 6.58 8.62
C GLU A 5 -23.46 7.01 9.07
N SER A 6 -22.52 6.06 9.26
CA SER A 6 -21.19 6.36 9.79
C SER A 6 -20.16 6.64 8.69
N ASN A 7 -20.45 6.32 7.42
CA ASN A 7 -19.52 6.31 6.30
C ASN A 7 -18.28 5.40 6.52
N GLU A 8 -18.36 4.47 7.45
CA GLU A 8 -17.31 3.47 7.64
C GLU A 8 -17.33 2.46 6.50
N GLU A 9 -16.15 2.11 6.04
CA GLU A 9 -15.98 1.10 5.01
C GLU A 9 -15.93 -0.30 5.62
N TYR A 10 -16.84 -1.17 5.17
CA TYR A 10 -16.84 -2.59 5.53
C TYR A 10 -16.38 -3.40 4.33
N ALA A 11 -15.37 -4.22 4.53
CA ALA A 11 -14.83 -5.11 3.51
C ALA A 11 -14.61 -6.50 4.10
N LEU A 12 -14.84 -7.53 3.29
CA LEU A 12 -14.46 -8.90 3.65
C LEU A 12 -12.94 -9.04 3.58
N ALA A 13 -12.39 -9.83 4.49
CA ALA A 13 -11.01 -10.30 4.38
C ALA A 13 -10.85 -11.05 3.05
N ARG A 14 -9.73 -10.81 2.37
CA ARG A 14 -9.48 -11.44 1.08
C ARG A 14 -8.00 -11.72 0.87
N THR A 15 -7.74 -12.72 0.03
CA THR A 15 -6.42 -12.94 -0.58
C THR A 15 -6.46 -12.55 -2.06
N GLU A 16 -5.31 -12.21 -2.59
CA GLU A 16 -5.13 -11.81 -4.00
C GLU A 16 -4.06 -12.71 -4.63
N LYS A 17 -4.31 -13.17 -5.84
CA LYS A 17 -3.33 -13.92 -6.63
C LYS A 17 -3.15 -13.27 -7.97
N LYS A 18 -1.90 -12.91 -8.31
CA LYS A 18 -1.57 -12.41 -9.64
C LYS A 18 -1.68 -13.55 -10.64
N SER A 19 -2.56 -13.39 -11.63
CA SER A 19 -2.82 -14.36 -12.71
C SER A 19 -2.51 -13.79 -14.09
N GLY A 20 -2.14 -12.49 -14.19
CA GLY A 20 -1.87 -11.81 -15.47
C GLY A 20 -1.23 -10.44 -15.26
N LYS A 21 -1.17 -9.64 -16.34
CA LYS A 21 -0.61 -8.29 -16.32
C LYS A 21 -1.65 -7.24 -15.92
N GLY A 22 -1.19 -6.21 -15.19
CA GLY A 22 -2.03 -5.09 -14.76
C GLY A 22 -3.11 -5.47 -13.75
N TYR A 23 -4.06 -4.56 -13.50
CA TYR A 23 -5.12 -4.73 -12.49
C TYR A 23 -6.07 -5.90 -12.80
N LYS A 24 -6.38 -6.15 -14.07
CA LYS A 24 -7.22 -7.29 -14.49
C LYS A 24 -6.51 -8.64 -14.30
N GLY A 25 -5.23 -8.63 -13.98
CA GLY A 25 -4.42 -9.81 -13.71
C GLY A 25 -4.48 -10.30 -12.26
N PHE A 26 -5.35 -9.75 -11.42
CA PHE A 26 -5.55 -10.25 -10.05
C PHE A 26 -6.86 -11.02 -9.95
N THR A 27 -6.78 -12.20 -9.34
CA THR A 27 -7.95 -12.97 -8.90
C THR A 27 -8.09 -12.77 -7.40
N PHE A 28 -9.28 -12.35 -6.98
CA PHE A 28 -9.59 -12.12 -5.58
C PHE A 28 -10.35 -13.32 -5.04
N TYR A 29 -9.91 -13.83 -3.90
CA TYR A 29 -10.57 -14.91 -3.18
C TYR A 29 -11.15 -14.35 -1.88
N TYR A 30 -12.46 -14.43 -1.79
CA TYR A 30 -13.23 -14.09 -0.60
C TYR A 30 -13.77 -15.38 -0.03
N ASP A 31 -13.21 -15.82 1.08
CA ASP A 31 -13.62 -17.05 1.75
C ASP A 31 -13.61 -16.79 3.26
N GLU A 32 -14.52 -17.45 3.97
CA GLU A 32 -14.60 -17.38 5.44
C GLU A 32 -13.32 -17.91 6.12
N THR A 33 -12.52 -18.68 5.39
CA THR A 33 -11.23 -19.22 5.86
C THR A 33 -10.09 -18.23 5.74
N VAL A 34 -10.25 -17.10 5.03
CA VAL A 34 -9.21 -16.07 4.91
C VAL A 34 -9.00 -15.40 6.27
N THR A 35 -7.81 -15.56 6.80
CA THR A 35 -7.44 -14.98 8.08
C THR A 35 -7.15 -13.49 7.98
N LEU A 36 -7.26 -12.76 9.10
CA LEU A 36 -6.88 -11.36 9.18
C LEU A 36 -5.39 -11.17 8.80
N GLU A 37 -4.52 -12.08 9.21
CA GLU A 37 -3.09 -12.02 8.90
C GLU A 37 -2.84 -12.10 7.39
N GLU A 38 -3.55 -12.97 6.68
CA GLU A 38 -3.46 -13.07 5.21
C GLU A 38 -3.96 -11.80 4.53
N ASP A 39 -5.06 -11.19 5.01
CA ASP A 39 -5.53 -9.90 4.49
C ASP A 39 -4.51 -8.79 4.74
N LEU A 40 -3.90 -8.73 5.91
CA LEU A 40 -2.87 -7.76 6.24
C LEU A 40 -1.60 -7.97 5.40
N LYS A 41 -1.21 -9.24 5.15
CA LYS A 41 -0.01 -9.59 4.40
C LYS A 41 0.00 -9.08 2.96
N ARG A 42 -1.16 -9.00 2.30
CA ARG A 42 -1.28 -8.50 0.92
C ARG A 42 -1.19 -6.99 0.78
N ARG A 43 -1.16 -6.24 1.88
CA ARG A 43 -1.08 -4.78 1.87
C ARG A 43 0.30 -4.29 1.43
N ASP A 44 0.40 -2.99 1.13
CA ASP A 44 1.62 -2.39 0.60
C ASP A 44 2.75 -2.31 1.65
N PHE A 45 2.52 -1.61 2.76
CA PHE A 45 3.54 -1.37 3.78
C PHE A 45 3.11 -1.92 5.14
N THR A 46 4.08 -2.34 5.95
CA THR A 46 3.87 -2.82 7.31
C THR A 46 3.07 -1.84 8.16
N ILE A 47 3.36 -0.55 8.05
CA ILE A 47 2.64 0.52 8.75
C ILE A 47 1.15 0.63 8.37
N ASN A 48 0.76 0.08 7.22
CA ASN A 48 -0.62 -0.01 6.75
C ASN A 48 -1.23 -1.40 7.01
N SER A 49 -0.46 -2.31 7.62
CA SER A 49 -0.82 -3.70 7.88
C SER A 49 -1.06 -3.97 9.38
N ILE A 50 -1.41 -2.92 10.11
CA ILE A 50 -1.83 -2.97 11.51
C ILE A 50 -3.35 -2.94 11.55
N ALA A 51 -3.94 -3.81 12.35
CA ALA A 51 -5.37 -3.82 12.62
C ALA A 51 -5.63 -3.51 14.10
N LYS A 52 -6.89 -3.21 14.40
CA LYS A 52 -7.38 -3.02 15.75
C LYS A 52 -8.61 -3.87 15.94
N ASP A 53 -8.66 -4.65 17.00
CA ASP A 53 -9.83 -5.46 17.34
C ASP A 53 -10.96 -4.63 18.00
N GLU A 54 -12.09 -5.27 18.25
CA GLU A 54 -13.25 -4.64 18.87
C GLU A 54 -12.99 -4.16 20.32
N ASN A 55 -11.98 -4.74 20.99
CA ASN A 55 -11.57 -4.37 22.37
C ASN A 55 -10.53 -3.24 22.36
N GLY A 56 -10.08 -2.81 21.16
CA GLY A 56 -9.08 -1.78 21.01
C GLY A 56 -7.64 -2.28 21.00
N SER A 57 -7.41 -3.61 21.06
CA SER A 57 -6.07 -4.19 21.01
C SER A 57 -5.51 -4.14 19.59
N LEU A 58 -4.24 -3.80 19.47
CA LEU A 58 -3.57 -3.76 18.16
C LEU A 58 -3.10 -5.15 17.75
N ILE A 59 -3.35 -5.49 16.50
CA ILE A 59 -2.92 -6.73 15.85
C ILE A 59 -1.91 -6.34 14.78
N ASP A 60 -0.64 -6.68 15.00
CA ASP A 60 0.47 -6.29 14.14
C ASP A 60 1.37 -7.50 13.82
N PRO A 61 0.95 -8.38 12.91
CA PRO A 61 1.71 -9.58 12.57
C PRO A 61 2.96 -9.30 11.74
N HIS A 62 3.12 -8.08 11.22
CA HIS A 62 4.20 -7.72 10.29
C HIS A 62 5.18 -6.67 10.82
N GLY A 63 5.07 -6.27 12.10
CA GLY A 63 5.99 -5.32 12.74
C GLY A 63 5.79 -3.86 12.34
N GLY A 64 4.60 -3.49 11.91
CA GLY A 64 4.29 -2.12 11.48
C GLY A 64 4.39 -1.09 12.59
N LEU A 65 4.15 -1.47 13.86
CA LEU A 65 4.30 -0.58 15.00
C LEU A 65 5.77 -0.19 15.26
N GLU A 66 6.69 -1.13 15.05
CA GLU A 66 8.12 -0.84 15.15
C GLU A 66 8.57 0.05 14.00
N ASP A 67 8.17 -0.27 12.77
CA ASP A 67 8.46 0.55 11.60
C ASP A 67 7.85 1.97 11.70
N LEU A 68 6.68 2.13 12.32
CA LEU A 68 6.12 3.46 12.63
C LEU A 68 7.00 4.24 13.59
N LYS A 69 7.50 3.60 14.66
CA LYS A 69 8.38 4.22 15.65
C LYS A 69 9.72 4.61 15.03
N ASP A 70 10.27 3.73 14.19
CA ASP A 70 11.58 3.91 13.55
C ASP A 70 11.49 4.75 12.27
N LYS A 71 10.27 5.15 11.87
CA LYS A 71 9.98 5.94 10.67
C LYS A 71 10.48 5.27 9.39
N ILE A 72 10.09 4.02 9.18
CA ILE A 72 10.51 3.21 8.04
C ILE A 72 9.30 2.82 7.18
N PHE A 73 9.43 3.01 5.88
CA PHE A 73 8.58 2.36 4.89
C PHE A 73 9.18 0.99 4.54
N ARG A 74 8.56 -0.07 5.05
CA ARG A 74 8.90 -1.46 4.73
C ARG A 74 7.74 -2.14 4.03
N GLN A 75 8.02 -2.83 2.93
CA GLN A 75 7.02 -3.66 2.27
C GLN A 75 6.54 -4.78 3.19
N THR A 76 5.23 -5.08 3.17
CA THR A 76 4.66 -6.10 4.03
C THR A 76 5.10 -7.51 3.63
N SER A 77 5.29 -7.75 2.33
CA SER A 77 5.69 -9.06 1.80
C SER A 77 6.33 -8.93 0.41
N GLU A 78 6.84 -10.04 -0.12
CA GLU A 78 7.40 -10.10 -1.48
C GLU A 78 6.35 -9.81 -2.58
N SER A 79 5.06 -10.00 -2.28
CA SER A 79 3.96 -9.63 -3.18
C SER A 79 3.85 -8.13 -3.46
N PHE A 80 4.67 -7.31 -2.78
CA PHE A 80 4.73 -5.86 -3.03
C PHE A 80 4.93 -5.54 -4.51
N SER A 81 5.84 -6.25 -5.18
CA SER A 81 6.17 -6.03 -6.59
C SER A 81 5.07 -6.49 -7.56
N GLU A 82 4.06 -7.22 -7.10
CA GLU A 82 2.98 -7.70 -7.95
C GLU A 82 2.03 -6.57 -8.40
N ASP A 83 1.88 -5.51 -7.59
CA ASP A 83 1.11 -4.33 -7.95
C ASP A 83 2.02 -3.09 -8.11
N PRO A 84 2.34 -2.71 -9.35
CA PRO A 84 3.22 -1.57 -9.62
C PRO A 84 2.72 -0.24 -9.05
N LEU A 85 1.41 -0.11 -8.80
CA LEU A 85 0.84 1.09 -8.18
C LEU A 85 1.43 1.39 -6.80
N ARG A 86 1.96 0.37 -6.11
CA ARG A 86 2.55 0.54 -4.76
C ARG A 86 3.75 1.47 -4.77
N SER A 87 4.52 1.55 -5.89
CA SER A 87 5.59 2.54 -6.04
C SER A 87 5.05 3.98 -6.10
N ILE A 88 3.92 4.18 -6.80
CA ILE A 88 3.24 5.48 -6.87
C ILE A 88 2.60 5.83 -5.51
N ARG A 89 2.06 4.83 -4.81
CA ARG A 89 1.51 5.00 -3.46
C ARG A 89 2.58 5.42 -2.45
N TYR A 90 3.81 4.87 -2.55
CA TYR A 90 4.95 5.35 -1.76
C TYR A 90 5.15 6.86 -1.96
N ALA A 91 5.26 7.30 -3.21
CA ALA A 91 5.45 8.72 -3.52
C ALA A 91 4.30 9.59 -2.96
N LYS A 92 3.06 9.12 -3.01
CA LYS A 92 1.93 9.79 -2.38
C LYS A 92 2.09 9.88 -0.85
N PHE A 93 2.47 8.79 -0.17
CA PHE A 93 2.65 8.79 1.29
C PHE A 93 3.74 9.78 1.73
N LYS A 94 4.79 9.98 0.95
CA LYS A 94 5.82 11.00 1.22
C LYS A 94 5.29 12.44 1.18
N THR A 95 4.08 12.67 0.65
CA THR A 95 3.43 13.98 0.71
C THR A 95 2.73 14.24 2.04
N TYR A 96 2.44 13.20 2.83
CA TYR A 96 1.78 13.37 4.11
C TYR A 96 2.77 13.91 5.17
N PRO A 97 2.44 15.00 5.89
CA PRO A 97 3.37 15.63 6.82
C PRO A 97 3.97 14.68 7.86
N HIS A 98 3.17 13.72 8.35
CA HIS A 98 3.58 12.75 9.36
C HIS A 98 4.37 11.55 8.83
N LEU A 99 4.44 11.38 7.50
CA LEU A 99 5.20 10.32 6.84
C LEU A 99 6.35 10.86 5.98
N ALA A 100 6.46 12.17 5.84
CA ALA A 100 7.42 12.80 4.92
C ALA A 100 8.89 12.50 5.24
N ASP A 101 9.20 12.29 6.52
CA ASP A 101 10.55 12.03 7.04
C ASP A 101 10.85 10.53 7.27
N PHE A 102 9.94 9.65 6.81
CA PHE A 102 10.19 8.21 6.87
C PHE A 102 11.22 7.79 5.83
N ASP A 103 12.18 6.97 6.23
CA ASP A 103 13.15 6.37 5.33
C ASP A 103 12.57 5.12 4.65
N LEU A 104 13.18 4.75 3.52
CA LEU A 104 12.79 3.55 2.79
C LEU A 104 13.69 2.38 3.20
N ASP A 105 13.10 1.25 3.59
CA ASP A 105 13.82 0.02 3.82
C ASP A 105 14.52 -0.45 2.53
N LYS A 106 15.72 -0.98 2.65
CA LYS A 106 16.56 -1.36 1.50
C LYS A 106 15.88 -2.35 0.56
N THR A 107 15.22 -3.39 1.10
CA THR A 107 14.51 -4.38 0.28
C THR A 107 13.34 -3.75 -0.46
N THR A 108 12.63 -2.83 0.19
CA THR A 108 11.53 -2.08 -0.40
C THR A 108 12.02 -1.13 -1.50
N GLU A 109 13.15 -0.47 -1.29
CA GLU A 109 13.80 0.36 -2.29
C GLU A 109 14.18 -0.45 -3.54
N GLU A 110 14.77 -1.62 -3.37
CA GLU A 110 15.11 -2.54 -4.47
C GLU A 110 13.86 -2.97 -5.25
N SER A 111 12.76 -3.26 -4.54
CA SER A 111 11.47 -3.60 -5.16
C SER A 111 10.90 -2.42 -5.98
N ILE A 112 10.92 -1.20 -5.45
CA ILE A 112 10.45 0.00 -6.15
C ILE A 112 11.32 0.27 -7.39
N ARG A 113 12.63 0.17 -7.27
CA ARG A 113 13.57 0.32 -8.41
C ARG A 113 13.33 -0.74 -9.49
N SER A 114 13.05 -1.97 -9.10
CA SER A 114 12.71 -3.06 -10.02
C SER A 114 11.40 -2.78 -10.78
N ILE A 115 10.37 -2.29 -10.08
CA ILE A 115 9.11 -1.87 -10.68
C ILE A 115 9.37 -0.75 -11.70
N GLY A 116 10.17 0.27 -11.36
CA GLY A 116 10.49 1.38 -12.25
C GLY A 116 11.23 0.97 -13.53
N LYS A 117 12.06 -0.09 -13.45
CA LYS A 117 12.77 -0.66 -14.61
C LYS A 117 11.93 -1.62 -15.46
N SER A 118 10.83 -2.11 -14.89
CA SER A 118 9.92 -3.02 -15.59
C SER A 118 8.95 -2.25 -16.49
N ASN A 119 8.29 -2.95 -17.40
CA ASN A 119 7.20 -2.37 -18.19
C ASN A 119 5.84 -2.44 -17.48
N GLU A 120 5.79 -2.89 -16.21
CA GLU A 120 4.54 -3.11 -15.50
C GLU A 120 3.77 -1.81 -15.23
N LEU A 121 4.47 -0.68 -15.04
CA LEU A 121 3.83 0.64 -14.87
C LEU A 121 2.96 1.03 -16.07
N ASN A 122 3.31 0.61 -17.28
CA ASN A 122 2.56 0.89 -18.51
C ASN A 122 1.21 0.16 -18.57
N HIS A 123 1.01 -0.85 -17.71
CA HIS A 123 -0.24 -1.59 -17.63
C HIS A 123 -1.19 -1.08 -16.53
N LEU A 124 -0.79 -0.03 -15.81
CA LEU A 124 -1.67 0.63 -14.85
C LEU A 124 -2.75 1.44 -15.60
N SER A 125 -3.98 1.37 -15.12
CA SER A 125 -5.03 2.24 -15.65
C SER A 125 -4.81 3.70 -15.23
N ALA A 126 -5.12 4.62 -16.13
CA ALA A 126 -5.01 6.06 -15.86
C ALA A 126 -5.82 6.47 -14.62
N ASP A 127 -6.99 5.86 -14.39
CA ASP A 127 -7.83 6.16 -13.22
C ASP A 127 -7.13 5.82 -11.90
N ARG A 128 -6.44 4.67 -11.82
CA ARG A 128 -5.70 4.29 -10.62
C ARG A 128 -4.56 5.28 -10.32
N ILE A 129 -3.79 5.63 -11.37
CA ILE A 129 -2.71 6.61 -11.25
C ILE A 129 -3.29 7.97 -10.83
N TRP A 130 -4.38 8.39 -11.47
CA TRP A 130 -5.02 9.68 -11.19
C TRP A 130 -5.52 9.78 -9.74
N MET A 131 -6.08 8.71 -9.19
CA MET A 131 -6.53 8.68 -7.79
C MET A 131 -5.39 8.96 -6.81
N GLU A 132 -4.24 8.33 -6.99
CA GLU A 132 -3.07 8.56 -6.15
C GLU A 132 -2.48 9.97 -6.37
N LEU A 133 -2.34 10.39 -7.63
CA LEU A 133 -1.81 11.71 -7.99
C LEU A 133 -2.70 12.85 -7.46
N ARG A 134 -4.02 12.75 -7.64
CA ARG A 134 -4.96 13.75 -7.15
C ARG A 134 -4.82 13.95 -5.63
N THR A 135 -4.73 12.86 -4.89
CA THR A 135 -4.53 12.90 -3.43
C THR A 135 -3.20 13.55 -3.06
N ALA A 136 -2.12 13.19 -3.78
CA ALA A 136 -0.80 13.77 -3.56
C ALA A 136 -0.76 15.29 -3.84
N LEU A 137 -1.40 15.73 -4.95
CA LEU A 137 -1.47 17.15 -5.34
C LEU A 137 -2.29 17.99 -4.35
N SER A 138 -3.24 17.39 -3.64
CA SER A 138 -4.03 18.06 -2.60
C SER A 138 -3.27 18.24 -1.28
N SER A 139 -2.07 17.65 -1.16
CA SER A 139 -1.25 17.76 0.05
C SER A 139 -0.40 19.04 0.03
N PRO A 140 -0.16 19.68 1.19
CA PRO A 140 0.74 20.83 1.28
C PRO A 140 2.20 20.51 0.91
N ARG A 141 2.59 19.23 0.88
CA ARG A 141 3.92 18.76 0.48
C ARG A 141 3.89 18.02 -0.87
N SER A 142 3.05 18.46 -1.79
CA SER A 142 2.87 17.81 -3.10
C SER A 142 4.16 17.66 -3.91
N ALA A 143 5.14 18.55 -3.75
CA ALA A 143 6.46 18.45 -4.38
C ALA A 143 7.19 17.14 -4.02
N ASN A 144 6.98 16.60 -2.82
CA ASN A 144 7.59 15.35 -2.38
C ASN A 144 7.16 14.15 -3.24
N PHE A 145 5.98 14.21 -3.85
CA PHE A 145 5.53 13.17 -4.78
C PHE A 145 6.51 12.99 -5.93
N PHE A 146 6.83 14.07 -6.60
CA PHE A 146 7.71 14.03 -7.78
C PHE A 146 9.17 13.71 -7.40
N SER A 147 9.69 14.28 -6.32
CA SER A 147 11.04 13.97 -5.86
C SER A 147 11.21 12.50 -5.47
N SER A 148 10.17 11.87 -4.90
CA SER A 148 10.20 10.44 -4.51
C SER A 148 10.05 9.48 -5.69
N LEU A 149 9.63 9.94 -6.88
CA LEU A 149 9.58 9.11 -8.10
C LEU A 149 10.91 9.08 -8.87
N VAL A 150 11.80 10.04 -8.61
CA VAL A 150 13.06 10.22 -9.37
C VAL A 150 14.26 9.69 -8.58
N SER A 151 14.14 9.47 -7.30
CA SER A 151 15.16 8.91 -6.41
C SER A 151 15.20 7.39 -6.48
#